data_6beeb5aee25b4d35ca197c6e20e2ed9f
#
_entry.id   6beeb5aee25b4d35ca197c6e20e2ed9f
#
_cell.length_a   1.000
_cell.length_b   1.000
_cell.length_c   1.000
_cell.angle_alpha   90.00
_cell.angle_beta   90.00
_cell.angle_gamma   90.00
#
_symmetry.space_group_name_H-M   'P 1'
#
loop_
_entity.id
_entity.type
_entity.pdbx_description
1 polymer ?
#
loop_
_entity_poly.entity_id
_entity_poly.type
_entity_poly.pdbx_seq_one_letter_code
_entity_poly.pdbx_strand_id
1 'polypeptide(L)'
;MAKFPSRQDTRDIGAWELVANRLAAKAGIHVPSAKPLHFQDSPHTTFLVRRFDRDERGDRLAFVSAMTLTQRQDGDAGASYLELVDLLQSRGANTAADCDQLFRRVLFNILIHNTDDHLRNHGFFIDEQGLRLSPAFDMNPSVDRKELTLAIDEVETTCDPAIAMRAHESYGLTREQAERALADVQAATASWRTEATKLNIPREEQALTAVAFEE
;
A
#
# COMPACT_ATOMS: atom_id res chain seq x y z
N MET A 1 12.21 10.09 -7.11
CA MET A 1 12.85 8.75 -7.13
C MET A 1 12.32 8.02 -8.35
N ALA A 2 13.16 7.25 -9.03
CA ALA A 2 12.78 6.46 -10.19
C ALA A 2 13.03 4.97 -9.87
N LYS A 3 12.04 4.12 -10.13
CA LYS A 3 12.18 2.66 -10.13
C LYS A 3 12.25 2.21 -11.58
N PHE A 4 13.41 1.73 -11.98
CA PHE A 4 13.65 1.24 -13.33
C PHE A 4 13.22 -0.23 -13.45
N PRO A 5 12.72 -0.65 -14.61
CA PRO A 5 12.40 -2.05 -14.85
C PRO A 5 13.65 -2.92 -14.76
N SER A 6 13.48 -4.14 -14.24
CA SER A 6 14.50 -5.17 -14.26
C SER A 6 14.55 -5.84 -15.64
N ARG A 7 15.72 -6.36 -16.02
CA ARG A 7 15.84 -7.20 -17.23
C ARG A 7 15.11 -8.55 -17.12
N GLN A 8 14.72 -8.93 -15.91
CA GLN A 8 14.00 -10.16 -15.61
C GLN A 8 12.49 -9.97 -15.56
N ASP A 9 12.01 -8.72 -15.64
CA ASP A 9 10.58 -8.45 -15.58
C ASP A 9 9.89 -9.03 -16.82
N THR A 10 8.92 -9.89 -16.58
CA THR A 10 8.05 -10.48 -17.62
C THR A 10 6.77 -9.68 -17.83
N ARG A 11 6.52 -8.69 -16.95
CA ARG A 11 5.36 -7.78 -16.95
C ARG A 11 5.85 -6.35 -16.72
N ASP A 12 5.04 -5.37 -17.07
CA ASP A 12 5.35 -3.96 -16.80
C ASP A 12 5.07 -3.59 -15.33
N ILE A 13 5.96 -4.04 -14.43
CA ILE A 13 5.83 -3.82 -12.97
C ILE A 13 5.69 -2.33 -12.65
N GLY A 14 6.44 -1.46 -13.34
CA GLY A 14 6.35 -0.01 -13.11
C GLY A 14 4.99 0.58 -13.48
N ALA A 15 4.35 0.08 -14.55
CA ALA A 15 3.00 0.47 -14.91
C ALA A 15 1.98 -0.05 -13.88
N TRP A 16 2.12 -1.28 -13.38
CA TRP A 16 1.22 -1.82 -12.36
C TRP A 16 1.36 -1.11 -11.02
N GLU A 17 2.56 -0.74 -10.60
CA GLU A 17 2.76 0.09 -9.41
C GLU A 17 2.06 1.46 -9.58
N LEU A 18 2.07 2.03 -10.79
CA LEU A 18 1.36 3.27 -11.07
C LEU A 18 -0.17 3.06 -11.08
N VAL A 19 -0.68 1.94 -11.58
CA VAL A 19 -2.10 1.56 -11.45
C VAL A 19 -2.47 1.52 -9.97
N ALA A 20 -1.73 0.77 -9.14
CA ALA A 20 -1.99 0.66 -7.71
C ALA A 20 -1.94 2.04 -7.01
N ASN A 21 -0.94 2.87 -7.31
CA ASN A 21 -0.85 4.24 -6.76
C ASN A 21 -2.10 5.08 -7.10
N ARG A 22 -2.59 5.03 -8.35
CA ARG A 22 -3.79 5.77 -8.76
C ARG A 22 -5.07 5.24 -8.11
N LEU A 23 -5.20 3.92 -7.98
CA LEU A 23 -6.33 3.29 -7.30
C LEU A 23 -6.33 3.63 -5.80
N ALA A 24 -5.17 3.57 -5.15
CA ALA A 24 -5.02 3.96 -3.75
C ALA A 24 -5.42 5.42 -3.51
N ALA A 25 -4.99 6.34 -4.39
CA ALA A 25 -5.43 7.75 -4.34
C ALA A 25 -6.95 7.89 -4.44
N LYS A 26 -7.60 7.13 -5.35
CA LYS A 26 -9.07 7.11 -5.49
C LYS A 26 -9.77 6.52 -4.27
N ALA A 27 -9.15 5.57 -3.58
CA ALA A 27 -9.63 4.98 -2.33
C ALA A 27 -9.47 5.92 -1.11
N GLY A 28 -8.98 7.15 -1.30
CA GLY A 28 -8.71 8.09 -0.22
C GLY A 28 -7.46 7.77 0.59
N ILE A 29 -6.59 6.92 0.09
CA ILE A 29 -5.29 6.63 0.70
C ILE A 29 -4.29 7.71 0.30
N HIS A 30 -3.57 8.23 1.27
CA HIS A 30 -2.50 9.19 1.01
C HIS A 30 -1.34 8.49 0.32
N VAL A 31 -1.04 8.91 -0.91
CA VAL A 31 0.07 8.41 -1.73
C VAL A 31 0.89 9.56 -2.31
N PRO A 32 2.18 9.38 -2.53
CA PRO A 32 2.98 10.38 -3.23
C PRO A 32 2.56 10.47 -4.70
N SER A 33 2.68 11.67 -5.29
CA SER A 33 2.43 11.86 -6.71
C SER A 33 3.41 11.05 -7.55
N ALA A 34 2.90 10.35 -8.55
CA ALA A 34 3.68 9.50 -9.44
C ALA A 34 3.30 9.69 -10.91
N LYS A 35 4.23 9.37 -11.81
CA LYS A 35 4.01 9.42 -13.26
C LYS A 35 4.85 8.36 -13.97
N PRO A 36 4.40 7.90 -15.16
CA PRO A 36 5.20 7.02 -15.99
C PRO A 36 6.33 7.78 -16.67
N LEU A 37 7.44 7.11 -16.88
CA LEU A 37 8.53 7.57 -17.75
C LEU A 37 8.92 6.41 -18.67
N HIS A 38 9.01 6.67 -19.97
CA HIS A 38 9.37 5.69 -20.98
C HIS A 38 10.71 6.05 -21.60
N PHE A 39 11.57 5.06 -21.77
CA PHE A 39 12.85 5.17 -22.46
C PHE A 39 12.78 4.34 -23.76
N GLN A 40 13.46 4.83 -24.82
CA GLN A 40 13.41 4.20 -26.15
C GLN A 40 13.90 2.74 -26.14
N ASP A 41 14.85 2.42 -25.28
CA ASP A 41 15.48 1.09 -25.19
C ASP A 41 14.85 0.19 -24.12
N SER A 42 13.70 0.57 -23.54
CA SER A 42 13.00 -0.21 -22.54
C SER A 42 11.57 -0.53 -22.97
N PRO A 43 11.16 -1.81 -22.97
CA PRO A 43 9.78 -2.19 -23.26
C PRO A 43 8.83 -1.86 -22.09
N HIS A 44 9.36 -1.59 -20.90
CA HIS A 44 8.59 -1.39 -19.68
C HIS A 44 8.70 0.03 -19.15
N THR A 45 7.70 0.42 -18.38
CA THR A 45 7.58 1.74 -17.76
C THR A 45 8.53 1.88 -16.58
N THR A 46 9.25 3.00 -16.52
CA THR A 46 9.92 3.44 -15.29
C THR A 46 8.91 4.20 -14.44
N PHE A 47 8.70 3.74 -13.21
CA PHE A 47 7.84 4.41 -12.23
C PHE A 47 8.60 5.58 -11.59
N LEU A 48 8.14 6.79 -11.85
CA LEU A 48 8.73 8.01 -11.27
C LEU A 48 7.80 8.56 -10.19
N VAL A 49 8.28 8.60 -8.95
CA VAL A 49 7.51 9.04 -7.78
C VAL A 49 8.21 10.18 -7.05
N ARG A 50 7.41 11.16 -6.56
CA ARG A 50 7.92 12.24 -5.71
C ARG A 50 8.32 11.64 -4.35
N ARG A 51 9.49 12.02 -3.86
CA ARG A 51 9.89 11.67 -2.50
C ARG A 51 9.05 12.46 -1.51
N PHE A 52 8.43 11.75 -0.57
CA PHE A 52 7.62 12.34 0.50
C PHE A 52 8.45 12.64 1.76
N ASP A 53 9.66 12.08 1.86
CA ASP A 53 10.60 12.31 2.96
C ASP A 53 11.48 13.57 2.73
N ARG A 54 10.99 14.46 1.87
CA ARG A 54 11.59 15.76 1.58
C ARG A 54 10.52 16.83 1.63
N ASP A 55 10.85 17.98 2.24
CA ASP A 55 10.01 19.17 2.19
C ASP A 55 10.11 19.88 0.82
N GLU A 56 9.45 21.03 0.71
CA GLU A 56 9.46 21.84 -0.52
C GLU A 56 10.84 22.44 -0.84
N ARG A 57 11.72 22.59 0.15
CA ARG A 57 13.08 23.08 0.01
C ARG A 57 14.07 21.96 -0.35
N GLY A 58 13.63 20.70 -0.26
CA GLY A 58 14.45 19.51 -0.47
C GLY A 58 15.14 19.01 0.79
N ASP A 59 14.84 19.61 1.96
CA ASP A 59 15.38 19.17 3.24
C ASP A 59 14.76 17.83 3.67
N ARG A 60 15.50 17.08 4.47
CA ARG A 60 15.06 15.77 4.96
C ARG A 60 14.04 15.93 6.07
N LEU A 61 12.89 15.28 5.94
CA LEU A 61 11.97 15.04 7.04
C LEU A 61 12.46 13.84 7.86
N ALA A 62 12.36 13.94 9.19
CA ALA A 62 12.67 12.82 10.07
C ALA A 62 11.71 11.66 9.79
N PHE A 63 12.25 10.54 9.30
CA PHE A 63 11.50 9.39 8.83
C PHE A 63 12.10 8.10 9.37
N VAL A 64 11.25 7.14 9.77
CA VAL A 64 11.65 5.83 10.28
C VAL A 64 10.68 4.77 9.77
N SER A 65 11.21 3.58 9.43
CA SER A 65 10.37 2.44 9.03
C SER A 65 9.67 1.79 10.23
N ALA A 66 8.52 1.16 9.99
CA ALA A 66 7.85 0.35 11.00
C ALA A 66 8.75 -0.77 11.50
N MET A 67 9.52 -1.43 10.62
CA MET A 67 10.48 -2.46 11.00
C MET A 67 11.47 -1.97 12.07
N THR A 68 11.98 -0.75 11.93
CA THR A 68 12.88 -0.16 12.92
C THR A 68 12.18 0.11 14.25
N LEU A 69 10.96 0.64 14.21
CA LEU A 69 10.20 0.98 15.43
C LEU A 69 9.73 -0.24 16.20
N THR A 70 9.37 -1.32 15.50
CA THR A 70 8.96 -2.60 16.10
C THR A 70 10.17 -3.47 16.52
N GLN A 71 11.39 -3.05 16.18
CA GLN A 71 12.63 -3.79 16.41
C GLN A 71 12.64 -5.19 15.78
N ARG A 72 11.83 -5.37 14.71
CA ARG A 72 11.78 -6.60 13.92
C ARG A 72 12.94 -6.67 12.93
N GLN A 73 13.28 -7.91 12.55
CA GLN A 73 14.25 -8.20 11.49
C GLN A 73 13.55 -8.77 10.26
N ASP A 74 14.23 -8.72 9.13
CA ASP A 74 13.71 -9.28 7.89
C ASP A 74 13.56 -10.81 8.03
N GLY A 75 12.38 -11.32 7.70
CA GLY A 75 12.05 -12.75 7.86
C GLY A 75 11.50 -13.14 9.24
N ASP A 76 11.34 -12.22 10.18
CA ASP A 76 10.67 -12.50 11.45
C ASP A 76 9.23 -12.93 11.20
N ALA A 77 8.85 -14.08 11.78
CA ALA A 77 7.49 -14.58 11.70
C ALA A 77 6.53 -13.80 12.61
N GLY A 78 5.25 -13.78 12.24
CA GLY A 78 4.16 -13.24 13.08
C GLY A 78 4.14 -11.71 13.17
N ALA A 79 4.71 -11.00 12.20
CA ALA A 79 4.51 -9.56 12.09
C ALA A 79 3.06 -9.25 11.64
N SER A 80 2.44 -8.23 12.22
CA SER A 80 1.06 -7.85 11.91
C SER A 80 0.89 -6.35 11.74
N TYR A 81 -0.21 -5.96 11.06
CA TYR A 81 -0.61 -4.55 10.99
C TYR A 81 -1.01 -3.99 12.37
N LEU A 82 -1.39 -4.84 13.32
CA LEU A 82 -1.74 -4.39 14.68
C LEU A 82 -0.53 -3.84 15.42
N GLU A 83 0.70 -4.26 15.11
CA GLU A 83 1.92 -3.63 15.66
C GLU A 83 2.03 -2.14 15.22
N LEU A 84 1.57 -1.83 14.00
CA LEU A 84 1.53 -0.44 13.53
C LEU A 84 0.43 0.36 14.25
N VAL A 85 -0.70 -0.29 14.51
CA VAL A 85 -1.78 0.30 15.31
C VAL A 85 -1.27 0.64 16.72
N ASP A 86 -0.56 -0.29 17.37
CA ASP A 86 0.02 -0.07 18.70
C ASP A 86 1.01 1.12 18.73
N LEU A 87 1.83 1.26 17.68
CA LEU A 87 2.70 2.42 17.53
C LEU A 87 1.92 3.72 17.42
N LEU A 88 0.85 3.74 16.61
CA LEU A 88 -0.01 4.91 16.42
C LEU A 88 -0.81 5.24 17.69
N GLN A 89 -1.31 4.24 18.41
CA GLN A 89 -2.06 4.45 19.64
C GLN A 89 -1.19 4.93 20.80
N SER A 90 0.04 4.43 20.87
CA SER A 90 0.96 4.77 21.96
C SER A 90 1.77 6.05 21.73
N ARG A 91 2.07 6.40 20.47
CA ARG A 91 3.00 7.48 20.10
C ARG A 91 2.52 8.38 18.96
N GLY A 92 1.31 8.17 18.44
CA GLY A 92 0.80 8.89 17.28
C GLY A 92 0.39 10.33 17.61
N ALA A 93 0.74 11.26 16.74
CA ALA A 93 0.33 12.66 16.80
C ALA A 93 -1.11 12.87 16.31
N ASN A 94 -1.63 11.97 15.46
CA ASN A 94 -3.00 12.01 14.93
C ASN A 94 -3.59 10.61 14.78
N THR A 95 -3.68 9.91 15.90
CA THR A 95 -4.00 8.47 15.97
C THR A 95 -5.23 8.10 15.17
N ALA A 96 -6.36 8.80 15.33
CA ALA A 96 -7.60 8.44 14.67
C ALA A 96 -7.51 8.51 13.14
N ALA A 97 -6.91 9.57 12.59
CA ALA A 97 -6.75 9.72 11.15
C ALA A 97 -5.71 8.76 10.58
N ASP A 98 -4.61 8.52 11.30
CA ASP A 98 -3.57 7.62 10.86
C ASP A 98 -4.01 6.14 10.93
N CYS A 99 -4.85 5.76 11.92
CA CYS A 99 -5.47 4.43 11.99
C CYS A 99 -6.50 4.22 10.86
N ASP A 100 -7.34 5.23 10.51
CA ASP A 100 -8.22 5.16 9.33
C ASP A 100 -7.40 4.95 8.05
N GLN A 101 -6.33 5.71 7.88
CA GLN A 101 -5.43 5.55 6.73
C GLN A 101 -4.77 4.16 6.70
N LEU A 102 -4.34 3.64 7.83
CA LEU A 102 -3.77 2.29 7.91
C LEU A 102 -4.81 1.23 7.57
N PHE A 103 -6.02 1.32 8.11
CA PHE A 103 -7.11 0.39 7.82
C PHE A 103 -7.48 0.36 6.33
N ARG A 104 -7.56 1.54 5.68
CA ARG A 104 -7.75 1.64 4.23
C ARG A 104 -6.64 0.95 3.44
N ARG A 105 -5.37 1.06 3.90
CA ARG A 105 -4.24 0.37 3.26
C ARG A 105 -4.33 -1.14 3.42
N VAL A 106 -4.72 -1.64 4.58
CA VAL A 106 -4.94 -3.08 4.80
C VAL A 106 -6.00 -3.61 3.84
N LEU A 107 -7.17 -2.96 3.77
CA LEU A 107 -8.22 -3.31 2.81
C LEU A 107 -7.74 -3.25 1.37
N PHE A 108 -6.95 -2.23 1.03
CA PHE A 108 -6.40 -2.07 -0.31
C PHE A 108 -5.41 -3.20 -0.66
N ASN A 109 -4.47 -3.51 0.25
CA ASN A 109 -3.51 -4.60 0.06
C ASN A 109 -4.21 -5.96 -0.11
N ILE A 110 -5.28 -6.20 0.64
CA ILE A 110 -6.14 -7.37 0.46
C ILE A 110 -6.75 -7.39 -0.94
N LEU A 111 -7.41 -6.29 -1.36
CA LEU A 111 -8.21 -6.22 -2.58
C LEU A 111 -7.38 -6.11 -3.88
N ILE A 112 -6.08 -5.89 -3.79
CA ILE A 112 -5.15 -5.97 -4.93
C ILE A 112 -4.17 -7.13 -4.78
N HIS A 113 -4.33 -8.00 -3.78
CA HIS A 113 -3.38 -9.05 -3.43
C HIS A 113 -1.93 -8.53 -3.34
N ASN A 114 -1.69 -7.40 -2.65
CA ASN A 114 -0.33 -6.90 -2.42
C ASN A 114 0.38 -7.78 -1.38
N THR A 115 0.74 -8.99 -1.76
CA THR A 115 1.22 -10.04 -0.86
C THR A 115 2.66 -9.84 -0.38
N ASP A 116 3.40 -8.90 -0.98
CA ASP A 116 4.76 -8.54 -0.57
C ASP A 116 4.78 -7.33 0.40
N ASP A 117 3.63 -6.96 0.96
CA ASP A 117 3.58 -5.88 1.94
C ASP A 117 4.20 -6.31 3.27
N HIS A 118 5.23 -5.62 3.70
CA HIS A 118 6.01 -5.92 4.91
C HIS A 118 6.33 -4.64 5.69
N LEU A 119 6.84 -4.76 6.92
CA LEU A 119 7.11 -3.63 7.81
C LEU A 119 8.05 -2.55 7.24
N ARG A 120 8.85 -2.83 6.21
CA ARG A 120 9.66 -1.83 5.50
C ARG A 120 8.82 -0.94 4.59
N ASN A 121 7.66 -1.41 4.13
CA ASN A 121 6.74 -0.66 3.26
C ASN A 121 5.83 0.31 4.05
N HIS A 122 5.97 0.31 5.37
CA HIS A 122 5.30 1.26 6.26
C HIS A 122 6.34 2.13 6.94
N GLY A 123 6.05 3.42 7.01
CA GLY A 123 6.94 4.37 7.64
C GLY A 123 6.20 5.46 8.37
N PHE A 124 6.95 6.16 9.22
CA PHE A 124 6.43 7.22 10.06
C PHE A 124 7.34 8.44 9.96
N PHE A 125 6.73 9.61 9.90
CA PHE A 125 7.42 10.85 10.22
C PHE A 125 7.47 11.00 11.73
N ILE A 126 8.55 11.58 12.21
CA ILE A 126 8.74 11.95 13.61
C ILE A 126 8.66 13.46 13.68
N ASP A 127 7.69 13.99 14.40
CA ASP A 127 7.58 15.40 14.70
C ASP A 127 7.55 15.64 16.23
N GLU A 128 7.40 16.90 16.64
CA GLU A 128 7.37 17.27 18.06
C GLU A 128 6.15 16.71 18.81
N GLN A 129 5.08 16.35 18.09
CA GLN A 129 3.84 15.86 18.65
C GLN A 129 3.77 14.33 18.68
N GLY A 130 4.65 13.64 17.97
CA GLY A 130 4.70 12.18 17.90
C GLY A 130 4.88 11.62 16.49
N LEU A 131 4.45 10.39 16.31
CA LEU A 131 4.53 9.69 15.03
C LEU A 131 3.35 10.08 14.12
N ARG A 132 3.62 10.23 12.83
CA ARG A 132 2.63 10.43 11.77
C ARG A 132 2.82 9.38 10.70
N LEU A 133 1.77 8.68 10.31
CA LEU A 133 1.86 7.69 9.26
C LEU A 133 2.25 8.34 7.92
N SER A 134 3.30 7.83 7.27
CA SER A 134 3.74 8.36 5.96
C SER A 134 2.72 8.08 4.86
N PRO A 135 2.79 8.72 3.70
CA PRO A 135 2.08 8.25 2.51
C PRO A 135 2.38 6.77 2.22
N ALA A 136 1.42 6.04 1.65
CA ALA A 136 1.63 4.66 1.24
C ALA A 136 2.54 4.59 0.01
N PHE A 137 3.38 3.58 -0.06
CA PHE A 137 4.34 3.36 -1.14
C PHE A 137 4.58 1.87 -1.35
N ASP A 138 5.14 1.51 -2.50
CA ASP A 138 5.54 0.13 -2.84
C ASP A 138 4.37 -0.86 -2.85
N MET A 139 3.25 -0.47 -3.44
CA MET A 139 2.05 -1.28 -3.57
C MET A 139 1.99 -1.89 -4.97
N ASN A 140 1.99 -3.22 -5.05
CA ASN A 140 1.98 -3.95 -6.31
C ASN A 140 0.97 -5.11 -6.27
N PRO A 141 0.15 -5.30 -7.32
CA PRO A 141 -0.72 -6.47 -7.40
C PRO A 141 0.09 -7.75 -7.64
N SER A 142 -0.14 -8.77 -6.82
CA SER A 142 0.47 -10.08 -6.97
C SER A 142 -0.50 -11.05 -7.64
N VAL A 143 0.02 -11.91 -8.52
CA VAL A 143 -0.77 -12.94 -9.22
C VAL A 143 -0.51 -14.34 -8.68
N ASP A 144 0.52 -14.51 -7.85
CA ASP A 144 1.05 -15.82 -7.47
C ASP A 144 0.68 -16.25 -6.04
N ARG A 145 0.21 -15.32 -5.21
CA ARG A 145 -0.07 -15.56 -3.79
C ARG A 145 -1.42 -14.97 -3.39
N LYS A 146 -2.03 -15.59 -2.37
CA LYS A 146 -3.32 -15.16 -1.77
C LYS A 146 -3.21 -14.85 -0.27
N GLU A 147 -1.99 -14.80 0.25
CA GLU A 147 -1.70 -14.51 1.64
C GLU A 147 -0.77 -13.31 1.73
N LEU A 148 -1.10 -12.37 2.59
CA LEU A 148 -0.24 -11.23 2.90
C LEU A 148 0.97 -11.68 3.73
N THR A 149 2.04 -10.93 3.67
CA THR A 149 3.20 -11.14 4.54
C THR A 149 2.90 -10.70 5.98
N LEU A 150 2.12 -9.63 6.16
CA LEU A 150 1.68 -9.16 7.48
C LEU A 150 0.30 -9.75 7.82
N ALA A 151 0.13 -10.21 9.05
CA ALA A 151 -1.17 -10.60 9.55
C ALA A 151 -2.11 -9.40 9.66
N ILE A 152 -3.38 -9.59 9.27
CA ILE A 152 -4.43 -8.57 9.26
C ILE A 152 -4.92 -8.29 10.69
N ASP A 153 -5.03 -9.36 11.46
CA ASP A 153 -5.27 -9.35 12.90
C ASP A 153 -4.05 -9.95 13.63
N GLU A 154 -4.23 -10.80 14.63
CA GLU A 154 -3.12 -11.42 15.36
C GLU A 154 -2.40 -12.51 14.55
N VAL A 155 -3.10 -13.20 13.61
CA VAL A 155 -2.57 -14.40 12.95
C VAL A 155 -2.97 -14.56 11.48
N GLU A 156 -4.10 -13.98 11.05
CA GLU A 156 -4.68 -14.24 9.73
C GLU A 156 -4.01 -13.40 8.64
N THR A 157 -3.57 -14.08 7.60
CA THR A 157 -2.87 -13.46 6.44
C THR A 157 -3.65 -13.57 5.13
N THR A 158 -4.76 -14.31 5.12
CA THR A 158 -5.56 -14.55 3.91
C THR A 158 -6.12 -13.24 3.35
N CYS A 159 -6.05 -13.05 2.04
CA CYS A 159 -6.61 -11.87 1.36
C CYS A 159 -8.16 -11.91 1.35
N ASP A 160 -8.77 -11.81 2.53
CA ASP A 160 -10.21 -11.74 2.74
C ASP A 160 -10.58 -10.45 3.50
N PRO A 161 -11.31 -9.52 2.88
CA PRO A 161 -11.75 -8.29 3.54
C PRO A 161 -12.57 -8.52 4.81
N ALA A 162 -13.25 -9.67 4.94
CA ALA A 162 -14.02 -10.01 6.13
C ALA A 162 -13.14 -10.10 7.38
N ILE A 163 -11.86 -10.46 7.26
CA ILE A 163 -10.91 -10.51 8.38
C ILE A 163 -10.67 -9.08 8.89
N ALA A 164 -10.31 -8.15 8.00
CA ALA A 164 -10.12 -6.74 8.37
C ALA A 164 -11.40 -6.15 8.97
N MET A 165 -12.58 -6.48 8.40
CA MET A 165 -13.86 -6.02 8.92
C MET A 165 -14.17 -6.54 10.31
N ARG A 166 -13.73 -7.75 10.68
CA ARG A 166 -13.85 -8.25 12.07
C ARG A 166 -12.89 -7.54 13.04
N ALA A 167 -11.72 -7.15 12.54
CA ALA A 167 -10.66 -6.51 13.33
C ALA A 167 -10.81 -4.97 13.44
N HIS A 168 -11.84 -4.34 12.87
CA HIS A 168 -11.96 -2.87 12.77
C HIS A 168 -11.83 -2.14 14.11
N GLU A 169 -12.33 -2.73 15.22
CA GLU A 169 -12.25 -2.13 16.55
C GLU A 169 -10.81 -2.01 17.04
N SER A 170 -9.94 -2.97 16.68
CA SER A 170 -8.52 -2.91 16.99
C SER A 170 -7.85 -1.68 16.34
N TYR A 171 -8.33 -1.26 15.16
CA TYR A 171 -7.89 -0.04 14.49
C TYR A 171 -8.55 1.24 15.05
N GLY A 172 -9.41 1.12 16.07
CA GLY A 172 -10.11 2.24 16.65
C GLY A 172 -11.24 2.81 15.79
N LEU A 173 -11.76 2.03 14.83
CA LEU A 173 -12.86 2.44 13.96
C LEU A 173 -14.21 1.90 14.45
N THR A 174 -15.26 2.70 14.25
CA THR A 174 -16.62 2.17 14.34
C THR A 174 -16.93 1.31 13.12
N ARG A 175 -17.92 0.41 13.25
CA ARG A 175 -18.35 -0.43 12.14
C ARG A 175 -18.75 0.40 10.91
N GLU A 176 -19.45 1.51 11.10
CA GLU A 176 -19.85 2.40 10.01
C GLU A 176 -18.65 3.04 9.28
N GLN A 177 -17.59 3.39 10.02
CA GLN A 177 -16.35 3.90 9.43
C GLN A 177 -15.64 2.82 8.61
N ALA A 178 -15.58 1.59 9.14
CA ALA A 178 -14.98 0.46 8.46
C ALA A 178 -15.75 0.08 7.17
N GLU A 179 -17.10 0.05 7.23
CA GLU A 179 -17.96 -0.21 6.07
C GLU A 179 -17.78 0.86 4.98
N ARG A 180 -17.67 2.13 5.35
CA ARG A 180 -17.36 3.22 4.39
C ARG A 180 -15.98 3.05 3.77
N ALA A 181 -14.96 2.76 4.59
CA ALA A 181 -13.61 2.52 4.08
C ALA A 181 -13.59 1.34 3.09
N LEU A 182 -14.27 0.24 3.39
CA LEU A 182 -14.39 -0.90 2.49
C LEU A 182 -15.07 -0.52 1.18
N ALA A 183 -16.20 0.19 1.24
CA ALA A 183 -16.93 0.62 0.04
C ALA A 183 -16.07 1.54 -0.87
N ASP A 184 -15.34 2.50 -0.27
CA ASP A 184 -14.46 3.40 -1.01
C ASP A 184 -13.33 2.63 -1.71
N VAL A 185 -12.69 1.68 -1.00
CA VAL A 185 -11.59 0.87 -1.55
C VAL A 185 -12.10 -0.06 -2.64
N GLN A 186 -13.23 -0.74 -2.45
CA GLN A 186 -13.85 -1.59 -3.46
C GLN A 186 -14.21 -0.80 -4.73
N ALA A 187 -14.83 0.38 -4.58
CA ALA A 187 -15.17 1.23 -5.72
C ALA A 187 -13.92 1.68 -6.51
N ALA A 188 -12.83 1.98 -5.79
CA ALA A 188 -11.57 2.36 -6.42
C ALA A 188 -10.93 1.18 -7.15
N THR A 189 -10.78 0.03 -6.50
CA THR A 189 -10.14 -1.17 -7.08
C THR A 189 -10.93 -1.72 -8.26
N ALA A 190 -12.26 -1.69 -8.25
CA ALA A 190 -13.09 -2.08 -9.39
C ALA A 190 -12.76 -1.32 -10.69
N SER A 191 -12.14 -0.13 -10.60
CA SER A 191 -11.73 0.66 -11.77
C SER A 191 -10.37 0.29 -12.37
N TRP A 192 -9.73 -0.80 -11.92
CA TRP A 192 -8.36 -1.16 -12.29
C TRP A 192 -8.12 -1.33 -13.79
N ARG A 193 -9.06 -1.96 -14.53
CA ARG A 193 -8.95 -2.13 -15.98
C ARG A 193 -8.92 -0.80 -16.72
N THR A 194 -9.68 0.19 -16.21
CA THR A 194 -9.67 1.54 -16.77
C THR A 194 -8.31 2.20 -16.60
N GLU A 195 -7.69 2.10 -15.43
CA GLU A 195 -6.35 2.66 -15.18
C GLU A 195 -5.27 1.91 -15.95
N ALA A 196 -5.33 0.57 -16.03
CA ALA A 196 -4.42 -0.23 -16.82
C ALA A 196 -4.48 0.13 -18.33
N THR A 197 -5.69 0.32 -18.86
CA THR A 197 -5.89 0.73 -20.26
C THR A 197 -5.33 2.13 -20.54
N LYS A 198 -5.50 3.09 -19.62
CA LYS A 198 -4.92 4.44 -19.74
C LYS A 198 -3.38 4.43 -19.78
N LEU A 199 -2.76 3.41 -19.22
CA LEU A 199 -1.31 3.20 -19.23
C LEU A 199 -0.85 2.30 -20.39
N ASN A 200 -1.76 1.93 -21.30
CA ASN A 200 -1.50 1.06 -22.44
C ASN A 200 -0.96 -0.34 -22.05
N ILE A 201 -1.29 -0.84 -20.84
CA ILE A 201 -0.94 -2.20 -20.45
C ILE A 201 -1.66 -3.18 -21.38
N PRO A 202 -0.95 -4.16 -22.00
CA PRO A 202 -1.54 -5.10 -22.93
C PRO A 202 -2.69 -5.91 -22.33
N ARG A 203 -3.71 -6.24 -23.14
CA ARG A 203 -4.88 -7.01 -22.67
C ARG A 203 -4.52 -8.38 -22.12
N GLU A 204 -3.52 -9.03 -22.69
CA GLU A 204 -3.01 -10.31 -22.19
C GLU A 204 -2.44 -10.17 -20.77
N GLU A 205 -1.67 -9.12 -20.53
CA GLU A 205 -1.12 -8.84 -19.21
C GLU A 205 -2.21 -8.43 -18.21
N GLN A 206 -3.23 -7.66 -18.66
CA GLN A 206 -4.42 -7.38 -17.84
C GLN A 206 -5.19 -8.66 -17.48
N ALA A 207 -5.30 -9.63 -18.40
CA ALA A 207 -5.96 -10.91 -18.12
C ALA A 207 -5.19 -11.75 -17.09
N LEU A 208 -3.86 -11.75 -17.14
CA LEU A 208 -3.02 -12.43 -16.15
C LEU A 208 -3.14 -11.78 -14.77
N THR A 209 -3.25 -10.44 -14.70
CA THR A 209 -3.30 -9.71 -13.44
C THR A 209 -4.72 -9.64 -12.85
N ALA A 210 -5.75 -10.03 -13.61
CA ALA A 210 -7.14 -10.01 -13.16
C ALA A 210 -7.38 -10.78 -11.86
N VAL A 211 -6.66 -11.89 -11.65
CA VAL A 211 -6.75 -12.70 -10.42
C VAL A 211 -6.47 -11.89 -9.14
N ALA A 212 -5.66 -10.84 -9.23
CA ALA A 212 -5.33 -9.99 -8.09
C ALA A 212 -6.47 -9.02 -7.71
N PHE A 213 -7.50 -8.85 -8.55
CA PHE A 213 -8.57 -7.86 -8.37
C PHE A 213 -9.99 -8.45 -8.38
N GLU A 214 -10.17 -9.68 -8.83
CA GLU A 214 -11.49 -10.25 -9.17
C GLU A 214 -11.84 -11.51 -8.36
N GLU A 215 -11.04 -11.89 -7.38
CA GLU A 215 -11.32 -13.03 -6.48
C GLU A 215 -11.84 -12.61 -5.11
#